data_9ce6505701c541a392a924831c040939
#
_entry.id   9ce6505701c541a392a924831c040939
#
_cell.length_a   1.000
_cell.length_b   1.000
_cell.length_c   1.000
_cell.angle_alpha   90.00
_cell.angle_beta   90.00
_cell.angle_gamma   90.00
#
_symmetry.space_group_name_H-M   'P 1'
#
loop_
_entity.id
_entity.type
_entity.pdbx_description
1 polymer ?
#
loop_
_entity_poly.entity_id
_entity_poly.type
_entity_poly.pdbx_seq_one_letter_code
_entity_poly.pdbx_strand_id
1 'polypeptide(L)'
;MNTYTIELTNAEKMAMEYVAYNPQDWVENAMKERARIAIDEIVKLAVEKFLELEQTIPGSKDEIVAAAYTNNWIQTAKYKTDNYTPSF
;
A
#
# COMPACT_ATOMS: atom_id res chain seq x y z
N MET A 1 -13.96 -5.30 -1.47
CA MET A 1 -13.22 -4.08 -1.08
C MET A 1 -12.80 -4.14 0.37
N ASN A 2 -11.70 -3.51 0.70
CA ASN A 2 -11.21 -3.48 2.07
C ASN A 2 -11.57 -2.16 2.75
N THR A 3 -11.94 -2.25 4.02
CA THR A 3 -12.39 -1.09 4.80
C THR A 3 -11.54 -0.98 6.07
N TYR A 4 -11.11 0.24 6.38
CA TYR A 4 -10.41 0.54 7.61
C TYR A 4 -11.23 1.49 8.46
N THR A 5 -11.28 1.22 9.76
CA THR A 5 -11.97 2.06 10.73
C THR A 5 -10.94 2.71 11.65
N ILE A 6 -11.09 4.01 11.86
CA ILE A 6 -10.17 4.79 12.72
C ILE A 6 -10.98 5.35 13.88
N GLU A 7 -10.50 5.12 15.10
CA GLU A 7 -11.10 5.69 16.29
C GLU A 7 -10.29 6.92 16.76
N LEU A 8 -11.00 8.00 17.03
CA LEU A 8 -10.41 9.24 17.51
C LEU A 8 -11.02 9.65 18.84
N THR A 9 -10.20 10.25 19.70
CA THR A 9 -10.72 10.92 20.90
C THR A 9 -11.52 12.15 20.48
N ASN A 10 -12.32 12.70 21.42
CA ASN A 10 -13.08 13.92 21.13
C ASN A 10 -12.17 15.08 20.72
N ALA A 11 -11.02 15.23 21.38
CA ALA A 11 -10.07 16.29 21.06
C ALA A 11 -9.48 16.11 19.65
N GLU A 12 -9.13 14.87 19.28
CA GLU A 12 -8.60 14.56 17.97
C GLU A 12 -9.64 14.82 16.86
N LYS A 13 -10.90 14.42 17.10
CA LYS A 13 -12.00 14.68 16.18
C LYS A 13 -12.17 16.19 15.95
N MET A 14 -12.21 16.97 17.03
CA MET A 14 -12.35 18.42 16.95
C MET A 14 -11.18 19.06 16.22
N ALA A 15 -9.97 18.59 16.46
CA ALA A 15 -8.76 19.05 15.79
C ALA A 15 -8.83 18.78 14.27
N MET A 16 -9.27 17.60 13.88
CA MET A 16 -9.41 17.27 12.46
C MET A 16 -10.50 18.08 11.78
N GLU A 17 -11.60 18.36 12.47
CA GLU A 17 -12.65 19.22 11.95
C GLU A 17 -12.17 20.68 11.77
N TYR A 18 -11.18 21.09 12.56
CA TYR A 18 -10.55 22.40 12.43
C TYR A 18 -9.70 22.50 11.15
N VAL A 19 -8.99 21.44 10.77
CA VAL A 19 -8.03 21.46 9.66
C VAL A 19 -8.58 20.89 8.35
N ALA A 20 -9.68 20.17 8.38
CA ALA A 20 -10.26 19.52 7.20
C ALA A 20 -11.76 19.81 7.11
N TYR A 21 -12.20 20.22 5.92
CA TYR A 21 -13.63 20.44 5.68
C TYR A 21 -14.43 19.16 5.91
N ASN A 22 -13.92 18.03 5.44
CA ASN A 22 -14.51 16.71 5.67
C ASN A 22 -13.38 15.74 6.04
N PRO A 23 -13.20 15.42 7.33
CA PRO A 23 -12.11 14.53 7.78
C PRO A 23 -12.15 13.13 7.16
N GLN A 24 -13.33 12.57 6.89
CA GLN A 24 -13.46 11.26 6.25
C GLN A 24 -12.88 11.29 4.83
N ASP A 25 -13.22 12.29 4.05
CA ASP A 25 -12.68 12.46 2.70
C ASP A 25 -11.18 12.68 2.73
N TRP A 26 -10.70 13.45 3.71
CA TRP A 26 -9.27 13.72 3.88
C TRP A 26 -8.49 12.41 4.09
N VAL A 27 -8.97 11.56 5.01
CA VAL A 27 -8.34 10.27 5.30
C VAL A 27 -8.38 9.36 4.06
N GLU A 28 -9.54 9.26 3.42
CA GLU A 28 -9.70 8.42 2.23
C GLU A 28 -8.76 8.86 1.10
N ASN A 29 -8.68 10.16 0.84
CA ASN A 29 -7.82 10.69 -0.21
C ASN A 29 -6.35 10.47 0.10
N ALA A 30 -5.94 10.67 1.36
CA ALA A 30 -4.56 10.45 1.79
C ALA A 30 -4.16 8.98 1.62
N MET A 31 -5.00 8.04 2.05
CA MET A 31 -4.72 6.62 1.92
C MET A 31 -4.71 6.17 0.46
N LYS A 32 -5.67 6.61 -0.33
CA LYS A 32 -5.74 6.25 -1.76
C LYS A 32 -4.53 6.78 -2.53
N GLU A 33 -4.10 8.00 -2.24
CA GLU A 33 -2.94 8.59 -2.89
C GLU A 33 -1.66 7.84 -2.51
N ARG A 34 -1.48 7.50 -1.24
CA ARG A 34 -0.32 6.71 -0.81
C ARG A 34 -0.35 5.30 -1.41
N ALA A 35 -1.54 4.71 -1.50
CA ALA A 35 -1.70 3.39 -2.13
C ALA A 35 -1.37 3.46 -3.62
N ARG A 36 -1.79 4.51 -4.32
CA ARG A 36 -1.48 4.71 -5.74
C ARG A 36 0.03 4.77 -5.98
N ILE A 37 0.73 5.52 -5.14
CA ILE A 37 2.19 5.62 -5.23
C ILE A 37 2.84 4.25 -5.00
N ALA A 38 2.38 3.51 -3.98
CA ALA A 38 2.89 2.18 -3.68
C ALA A 38 2.63 1.19 -4.81
N ILE A 39 1.44 1.24 -5.43
CA ILE A 39 1.12 0.39 -6.58
C ILE A 39 2.10 0.65 -7.73
N ASP A 40 2.38 1.91 -8.03
CA ASP A 40 3.31 2.25 -9.11
C ASP A 40 4.73 1.73 -8.82
N GLU A 41 5.18 1.80 -7.58
CA GLU A 41 6.47 1.24 -7.16
C GLU A 41 6.51 -0.29 -7.32
N ILE A 42 5.44 -0.97 -6.90
CA ILE A 42 5.33 -2.44 -7.01
C ILE A 42 5.30 -2.86 -8.48
N VAL A 43 4.51 -2.17 -9.30
CA VAL A 43 4.41 -2.46 -10.73
C VAL A 43 5.76 -2.34 -11.41
N LYS A 44 6.51 -1.28 -11.11
CA LYS A 44 7.84 -1.08 -11.67
C LYS A 44 8.78 -2.23 -11.32
N LEU A 45 8.83 -2.62 -10.06
CA LEU A 45 9.64 -3.74 -9.59
C LEU A 45 9.22 -5.05 -10.24
N ALA A 46 7.91 -5.31 -10.28
CA ALA A 46 7.37 -6.56 -10.82
C ALA A 46 7.61 -6.69 -12.32
N VAL A 47 7.46 -5.61 -13.08
CA VAL A 47 7.73 -5.62 -14.53
C VAL A 47 9.20 -5.98 -14.78
N GLU A 48 10.13 -5.42 -14.03
CA GLU A 48 11.54 -5.77 -14.13
C GLU A 48 11.76 -7.27 -13.87
N LYS A 49 11.09 -7.83 -12.86
CA LYS A 49 11.19 -9.26 -12.53
C LYS A 49 10.59 -10.15 -13.62
N PHE A 50 9.43 -9.78 -14.18
CA PHE A 50 8.84 -10.52 -15.29
C PHE A 50 9.77 -10.55 -16.50
N LEU A 51 10.41 -9.42 -16.82
CA LEU A 51 11.34 -9.33 -17.93
C LEU A 51 12.60 -10.18 -17.71
N GLU A 52 13.17 -10.14 -16.49
CA GLU A 52 14.32 -10.97 -16.14
C GLU A 52 14.02 -12.46 -16.27
N LEU A 53 12.82 -12.89 -15.91
CA LEU A 53 12.41 -14.27 -15.93
C LEU A 53 11.78 -14.69 -17.26
N GLU A 54 11.69 -13.78 -18.22
CA GLU A 54 11.09 -14.00 -19.54
C GLU A 54 9.64 -14.50 -19.43
N GLN A 55 8.90 -13.99 -18.44
CA GLN A 55 7.49 -14.33 -18.21
C GLN A 55 6.56 -13.29 -18.80
N THR A 56 5.35 -13.71 -19.14
CA THR A 56 4.31 -12.82 -19.65
C THR A 56 3.84 -11.88 -18.54
N ILE A 57 3.82 -10.57 -18.83
CA ILE A 57 3.35 -9.56 -17.89
C ILE A 57 1.81 -9.55 -17.90
N PRO A 58 1.16 -9.65 -16.72
CA PRO A 58 -0.29 -9.55 -16.63
C PRO A 58 -0.84 -8.22 -17.18
N GLY A 59 -2.10 -8.25 -17.61
CA GLY A 59 -2.72 -7.11 -18.30
C GLY A 59 -3.21 -5.99 -17.41
N SER A 60 -3.22 -6.14 -16.08
CA SER A 60 -3.70 -5.10 -15.16
C SER A 60 -2.73 -4.90 -13.99
N LYS A 61 -2.75 -3.70 -13.41
CA LYS A 61 -1.94 -3.40 -12.22
C LYS A 61 -2.32 -4.29 -11.04
N ASP A 62 -3.61 -4.58 -10.86
CA ASP A 62 -4.08 -5.44 -9.79
C ASP A 62 -3.50 -6.84 -9.90
N GLU A 63 -3.47 -7.40 -11.10
CA GLU A 63 -2.88 -8.72 -11.35
C GLU A 63 -1.37 -8.71 -11.14
N ILE A 64 -0.70 -7.63 -11.53
CA ILE A 64 0.75 -7.47 -11.32
C ILE A 64 1.08 -7.43 -9.84
N VAL A 65 0.33 -6.66 -9.04
CA VAL A 65 0.52 -6.59 -7.59
C VAL A 65 0.30 -7.97 -6.96
N ALA A 66 -0.77 -8.66 -7.34
CA ALA A 66 -1.06 -10.00 -6.83
C ALA A 66 0.08 -10.98 -7.17
N ALA A 67 0.59 -10.94 -8.40
CA ALA A 67 1.69 -11.79 -8.82
C ALA A 67 2.98 -11.49 -8.03
N ALA A 68 3.25 -10.23 -7.73
CA ALA A 68 4.42 -9.86 -6.94
C ALA A 68 4.39 -10.48 -5.54
N TYR A 69 3.23 -10.51 -4.89
CA TYR A 69 3.07 -11.21 -3.61
C TYR A 69 3.17 -12.73 -3.77
N THR A 70 2.48 -13.29 -4.76
CA THR A 70 2.49 -14.74 -5.00
C THR A 70 3.90 -15.27 -5.25
N ASN A 71 4.72 -14.51 -5.96
CA ASN A 71 6.09 -14.88 -6.28
C ASN A 71 7.11 -14.47 -5.21
N ASN A 72 6.66 -13.92 -4.09
CA ASN A 72 7.52 -13.45 -2.99
C ASN A 72 8.52 -12.36 -3.40
N TRP A 73 8.21 -11.60 -4.44
CA TRP A 73 9.03 -10.46 -4.84
C TRP A 73 8.88 -9.29 -3.88
N ILE A 74 7.72 -9.20 -3.23
CA ILE A 74 7.43 -8.22 -2.20
C ILE A 74 6.76 -8.89 -1.00
N GLN A 75 6.86 -8.24 0.17
CA GLN A 75 6.20 -8.66 1.40
C GLN A 75 5.47 -7.47 2.02
N THR A 76 4.50 -7.74 2.89
CA THR A 76 3.85 -6.68 3.64
C THR A 76 4.84 -6.03 4.61
N ALA A 77 4.59 -4.75 4.95
CA ALA A 77 5.39 -4.07 5.96
C ALA A 77 5.34 -4.79 7.31
N LYS A 78 4.19 -5.37 7.65
CA LYS A 78 4.02 -6.16 8.86
C LYS A 78 4.94 -7.38 8.85
N TYR A 79 4.97 -8.13 7.75
CA TYR A 79 5.85 -9.29 7.60
C TYR A 79 7.32 -8.89 7.75
N LYS A 80 7.75 -7.83 7.09
CA LYS A 80 9.14 -7.36 7.16
C LYS A 80 9.53 -6.95 8.57
N THR A 81 8.63 -6.27 9.29
CA THR A 81 8.86 -5.85 10.67
C THR A 81 8.92 -7.05 11.61
N ASP A 82 7.97 -7.98 11.49
CA ASP A 82 7.88 -9.16 12.35
C ASP A 82 9.05 -10.13 12.12
N ASN A 83 9.65 -10.11 10.94
CA ASN A 83 10.74 -11.03 10.56
C ASN A 83 12.09 -10.32 10.43
N TYR A 84 12.18 -9.09 10.92
CA TYR A 84 13.42 -8.32 10.88
C TYR A 84 14.46 -8.94 11.81
N THR A 85 15.64 -9.23 11.26
CA THR A 85 16.80 -9.71 12.02
C THR A 85 17.93 -8.70 11.85
N PRO A 86 18.26 -7.92 12.91
CA PRO A 86 19.35 -6.96 12.80
C PRO A 86 20.69 -7.66 12.55
N SER A 87 21.47 -7.11 11.64
CA SER A 87 22.84 -7.54 11.38
C SER A 87 23.79 -6.73 12.25
N PHE A 88 24.46 -7.38 13.13
CA PHE A 88 25.48 -6.77 13.96
C PHE A 88 26.86 -7.34 13.67
#